data_426edad21441ab4eb23f2681b36a7566
#
_entry.id   426edad21441ab4eb23f2681b36a7566
#
_cell.length_a   1.000
_cell.length_b   1.000
_cell.length_c   1.000
_cell.angle_alpha   90.00
_cell.angle_beta   90.00
_cell.angle_gamma   90.00
#
_symmetry.space_group_name_H-M   'P 1'
#
loop_
_entity.id
_entity.type
_entity.pdbx_description
1 polymer ?
#
loop_
_entity_poly.entity_id
_entity_poly.type
_entity_poly.pdbx_seq_one_letter_code
_entity_poly.pdbx_strand_id
1 'polypeptide(L)'
;MSDKQRIKEVLKNTEILLEPDDLISTDHATTLHYFVLSEPYYLEEFPEEGPETKVREGKITWEKPKLLTPDYMINMSGFSGEARKAMQMIARENPDLAGLLYKMNYRKQSISTFTIAREIAAAEAQIRDNISDDEQSLTVIIKGIDELWDVSLMKFIQSLMLKSAYKSQLPYYEDKGYLSTDEKGYSVVTRNLEGLPIAASEEIEKMFARVSSGTEDPAKLKQELDRWGVFNIYQDRFFDLFRED
;
A
#
# COMPACT_ATOMS: atom_id res chain seq x y z
N MET A 1 8.72 -23.53 14.07
CA MET A 1 8.02 -22.92 12.93
C MET A 1 8.97 -21.94 12.24
N SER A 2 9.01 -21.87 10.89
CA SER A 2 9.90 -20.91 10.21
C SER A 2 9.33 -19.48 10.31
N ASP A 3 10.21 -18.44 10.24
CA ASP A 3 9.78 -17.03 10.25
C ASP A 3 8.69 -16.76 9.20
N LYS A 4 8.84 -17.34 8.00
CA LYS A 4 7.87 -17.19 6.92
C LYS A 4 6.48 -17.74 7.29
N GLN A 5 6.43 -18.86 7.99
CA GLN A 5 5.16 -19.45 8.45
C GLN A 5 4.52 -18.61 9.54
N ARG A 6 5.32 -18.09 10.50
CA ARG A 6 4.84 -17.18 11.54
C ARG A 6 4.25 -15.92 10.95
N ILE A 7 4.94 -15.27 9.99
CA ILE A 7 4.44 -14.08 9.31
C ILE A 7 3.12 -14.36 8.58
N LYS A 8 3.01 -15.48 7.85
CA LYS A 8 1.76 -15.86 7.17
C LYS A 8 0.60 -16.05 8.14
N GLU A 9 0.86 -16.65 9.26
CA GLU A 9 -0.14 -16.88 10.31
C GLU A 9 -0.62 -15.56 10.92
N VAL A 10 0.29 -14.64 11.22
CA VAL A 10 -0.07 -13.30 11.69
C VAL A 10 -0.92 -12.56 10.66
N LEU A 11 -0.50 -12.53 9.39
CA LEU A 11 -1.27 -11.89 8.32
C LEU A 11 -2.67 -12.50 8.16
N LYS A 12 -2.81 -13.82 8.35
CA LYS A 12 -4.09 -14.53 8.28
C LYS A 12 -5.01 -14.17 9.46
N ASN A 13 -4.45 -14.09 10.67
CA ASN A 13 -5.20 -13.88 11.91
C ASN A 13 -5.36 -12.39 12.27
N THR A 14 -4.87 -11.49 11.45
CA THR A 14 -5.08 -10.05 11.61
C THR A 14 -6.45 -9.65 11.10
N GLU A 15 -7.21 -8.91 11.91
CA GLU A 15 -8.51 -8.33 11.57
C GLU A 15 -8.43 -6.80 11.62
N ILE A 16 -9.07 -6.13 10.66
CA ILE A 16 -9.21 -4.67 10.67
C ILE A 16 -10.59 -4.38 11.27
N LEU A 17 -10.60 -3.79 12.47
CA LEU A 17 -11.82 -3.53 13.24
C LEU A 17 -12.44 -2.17 12.87
N LEU A 18 -11.61 -1.16 12.62
CA LEU A 18 -12.01 0.14 12.11
C LEU A 18 -11.13 0.50 10.93
N GLU A 19 -11.73 0.85 9.80
CA GLU A 19 -11.05 1.37 8.63
C GLU A 19 -11.22 2.88 8.54
N PRO A 20 -10.21 3.62 8.06
CA PRO A 20 -10.37 5.04 7.79
C PRO A 20 -11.37 5.28 6.65
N ASP A 21 -12.19 6.31 6.78
CA ASP A 21 -13.18 6.69 5.76
C ASP A 21 -12.49 7.28 4.52
N ASP A 22 -11.40 8.01 4.73
CA ASP A 22 -10.63 8.63 3.66
C ASP A 22 -9.65 7.66 3.02
N LEU A 23 -9.67 7.61 1.70
CA LEU A 23 -8.67 6.88 0.94
C LEU A 23 -7.38 7.69 0.84
N ILE A 24 -6.28 6.95 0.75
CA ILE A 24 -4.96 7.53 0.57
C ILE A 24 -4.91 8.38 -0.71
N SER A 25 -4.49 9.63 -0.56
CA SER A 25 -3.99 10.39 -1.69
C SER A 25 -2.62 9.82 -2.11
N THR A 26 -2.49 9.45 -3.39
CA THR A 26 -1.18 9.09 -3.96
C THR A 26 -0.32 10.32 -4.28
N ASP A 27 -0.89 11.52 -4.20
CA ASP A 27 -0.23 12.76 -4.61
C ASP A 27 0.34 13.56 -3.45
N HIS A 28 -0.14 13.33 -2.23
CA HIS A 28 0.30 14.03 -1.03
C HIS A 28 0.70 13.03 0.07
N ALA A 29 1.56 13.48 0.98
CA ALA A 29 1.88 12.72 2.18
C ALA A 29 0.59 12.52 3.01
N THR A 30 0.29 11.28 3.33
CA THR A 30 -0.87 10.95 4.18
C THR A 30 -0.37 10.35 5.48
N THR A 31 -0.96 10.78 6.59
CA THR A 31 -0.65 10.26 7.93
C THR A 31 -1.92 9.71 8.54
N LEU A 32 -1.88 8.44 8.94
CA LEU A 32 -2.94 7.78 9.69
C LEU A 32 -2.53 7.54 11.13
N HIS A 33 -3.49 7.62 12.02
CA HIS A 33 -3.40 7.17 13.39
C HIS A 33 -3.77 5.69 13.48
N TYR A 34 -2.95 4.87 14.13
CA TYR A 34 -3.24 3.45 14.28
C TYR A 34 -3.31 3.05 15.74
N PHE A 35 -4.21 2.11 16.03
CA PHE A 35 -4.25 1.32 17.25
C PHE A 35 -4.15 -0.16 16.87
N VAL A 36 -3.14 -0.84 17.41
CA VAL A 36 -3.05 -2.30 17.29
C VAL A 36 -3.37 -2.91 18.65
N LEU A 37 -4.45 -3.66 18.70
CA LEU A 37 -4.96 -4.36 19.86
C LEU A 37 -4.55 -5.83 19.78
N SER A 38 -4.01 -6.37 20.86
CA SER A 38 -3.64 -7.77 20.96
C SER A 38 -3.86 -8.30 22.38
N GLU A 39 -4.13 -9.58 22.50
CA GLU A 39 -4.04 -10.25 23.79
C GLU A 39 -2.56 -10.35 24.17
N PRO A 40 -2.17 -9.97 25.41
CA PRO A 40 -0.81 -10.14 25.87
C PRO A 40 -0.41 -11.62 25.88
N TYR A 41 0.79 -11.92 25.38
CA TYR A 41 1.27 -13.31 25.27
C TYR A 41 1.28 -14.04 26.60
N TYR A 42 1.54 -13.34 27.73
CA TYR A 42 1.57 -13.98 29.05
C TYR A 42 0.22 -14.52 29.53
N LEU A 43 -0.90 -14.08 28.97
CA LEU A 43 -2.23 -14.61 29.30
C LEU A 43 -2.42 -16.06 28.80
N GLU A 44 -1.64 -16.50 27.82
CA GLU A 44 -1.62 -17.92 27.43
C GLU A 44 -1.06 -18.81 28.57
N GLU A 45 -0.13 -18.27 29.36
CA GLU A 45 0.51 -18.95 30.49
C GLU A 45 -0.22 -18.72 31.81
N PHE A 46 -0.90 -17.57 31.97
CA PHE A 46 -1.57 -17.13 33.20
C PHE A 46 -3.02 -16.68 32.95
N PRO A 47 -3.91 -17.58 32.52
CA PRO A 47 -5.30 -17.22 32.16
C PRO A 47 -6.14 -16.72 33.33
N GLU A 48 -5.74 -16.97 34.58
CA GLU A 48 -6.39 -16.49 35.80
C GLU A 48 -6.26 -14.98 36.02
N GLU A 49 -5.35 -14.29 35.37
CA GLU A 49 -5.19 -12.82 35.51
C GLU A 49 -6.34 -12.02 34.88
N GLY A 50 -7.22 -12.72 34.17
CA GLY A 50 -8.39 -12.13 33.53
C GLY A 50 -8.11 -11.53 32.16
N PRO A 51 -9.13 -11.04 31.45
CA PRO A 51 -8.98 -10.51 30.11
C PRO A 51 -8.27 -9.16 30.13
N GLU A 52 -7.19 -9.08 29.36
CA GLU A 52 -6.44 -7.85 29.12
C GLU A 52 -6.20 -7.63 27.63
N THR A 53 -6.23 -6.38 27.21
CA THR A 53 -5.89 -5.97 25.86
C THR A 53 -4.69 -5.02 25.89
N LYS A 54 -3.63 -5.41 25.24
CA LYS A 54 -2.47 -4.56 25.00
C LYS A 54 -2.70 -3.70 23.77
N VAL A 55 -2.63 -2.40 23.97
CA VAL A 55 -2.87 -1.39 22.94
C VAL A 55 -1.56 -0.73 22.57
N ARG A 56 -1.25 -0.71 21.28
CA ARG A 56 -0.10 0.01 20.71
C ARG A 56 -0.61 1.10 19.79
N GLU A 57 -0.34 2.31 20.16
CA GLU A 57 -0.76 3.52 19.48
C GLU A 57 0.39 4.16 18.72
N GLY A 58 0.09 4.71 17.54
CA GLY A 58 1.09 5.44 16.78
C GLY A 58 0.55 6.01 15.48
N LYS A 59 1.48 6.48 14.64
CA LYS A 59 1.18 7.04 13.33
C LYS A 59 1.95 6.33 12.23
N ILE A 60 1.30 6.15 11.09
CA ILE A 60 1.95 5.74 9.85
C ILE A 60 1.82 6.88 8.87
N THR A 61 2.95 7.34 8.37
CA THR A 61 3.01 8.30 7.26
C THR A 61 3.55 7.58 6.03
N TRP A 62 2.91 7.79 4.89
CA TRP A 62 3.46 7.41 3.60
C TRP A 62 3.47 8.60 2.66
N GLU A 63 4.49 8.64 1.82
CA GLU A 63 4.71 9.71 0.86
C GLU A 63 5.41 9.15 -0.38
N LYS A 64 5.18 9.78 -1.54
CA LYS A 64 6.01 9.50 -2.72
C LYS A 64 7.45 9.98 -2.44
N PRO A 65 8.47 9.17 -2.75
CA PRO A 65 9.84 9.62 -2.63
C PRO A 65 10.08 10.77 -3.62
N LYS A 66 10.73 11.82 -3.15
CA LYS A 66 11.12 12.99 -3.97
C LYS A 66 12.14 12.65 -5.04
N LEU A 67 12.91 11.58 -4.84
CA LEU A 67 13.90 11.03 -5.76
C LEU A 67 13.65 9.53 -5.88
N LEU A 68 13.42 9.06 -7.10
CA LEU A 68 13.41 7.64 -7.40
C LEU A 68 14.85 7.16 -7.45
N THR A 69 15.31 6.49 -6.39
CA THR A 69 16.56 5.74 -6.44
C THR A 69 16.33 4.41 -7.16
N PRO A 70 17.29 3.93 -7.97
CA PRO A 70 17.15 2.69 -8.74
C PRO A 70 17.00 1.43 -7.89
N ASP A 71 17.39 1.49 -6.62
CA ASP A 71 17.29 0.37 -5.71
C ASP A 71 15.86 0.26 -5.16
N TYR A 72 15.18 -0.78 -5.53
CA TYR A 72 13.86 -1.23 -5.05
C TYR A 72 13.88 -1.60 -3.56
N MET A 73 14.49 -0.77 -2.74
CA MET A 73 14.42 -0.93 -1.30
C MET A 73 13.14 -0.27 -0.80
N ILE A 74 12.25 -1.10 -0.30
CA ILE A 74 11.08 -0.62 0.45
C ILE A 74 11.63 0.23 1.60
N ASN A 75 11.44 1.53 1.52
CA ASN A 75 11.88 2.43 2.59
C ASN A 75 10.83 2.39 3.70
N MET A 76 11.09 1.57 4.71
CA MET A 76 10.21 1.33 5.86
C MET A 76 10.93 1.74 7.15
N SER A 77 10.86 3.00 7.47
CA SER A 77 11.43 3.53 8.71
C SER A 77 10.55 3.19 9.93
N GLY A 78 11.16 2.72 11.00
CA GLY A 78 10.47 2.40 12.26
C GLY A 78 9.79 1.03 12.31
N PHE A 79 9.84 0.23 11.25
CA PHE A 79 9.27 -1.13 11.21
C PHE A 79 10.31 -2.19 11.57
N SER A 80 9.84 -3.31 12.14
CA SER A 80 10.67 -4.49 12.44
C SER A 80 11.19 -5.19 11.18
N GLY A 81 12.14 -6.10 11.35
CA GLY A 81 12.62 -6.98 10.28
C GLY A 81 11.51 -7.89 9.74
N GLU A 82 10.64 -8.37 10.61
CA GLU A 82 9.50 -9.23 10.31
C GLU A 82 8.45 -8.49 9.48
N ALA A 83 8.13 -7.25 9.83
CA ALA A 83 7.21 -6.41 9.05
C ALA A 83 7.75 -6.12 7.63
N ARG A 84 9.07 -5.86 7.50
CA ARG A 84 9.71 -5.70 6.18
C ARG A 84 9.66 -6.99 5.36
N LYS A 85 9.91 -8.16 5.97
CA LYS A 85 9.75 -9.46 5.32
C LYS A 85 8.30 -9.70 4.90
N ALA A 86 7.33 -9.33 5.74
CA ALA A 86 5.91 -9.42 5.42
C ALA A 86 5.55 -8.60 4.17
N MET A 87 6.00 -7.34 4.10
CA MET A 87 5.80 -6.48 2.93
C MET A 87 6.40 -7.09 1.66
N GLN A 88 7.61 -7.64 1.73
CA GLN A 88 8.23 -8.32 0.59
C GLN A 88 7.44 -9.56 0.14
N MET A 89 6.86 -10.32 1.09
CA MET A 89 6.01 -11.46 0.78
C MET A 89 4.72 -11.02 0.08
N ILE A 90 4.06 -9.99 0.61
CA ILE A 90 2.85 -9.39 0.02
C ILE A 90 3.12 -8.91 -1.41
N ALA A 91 4.23 -8.20 -1.63
CA ALA A 91 4.63 -7.72 -2.94
C ALA A 91 4.89 -8.86 -3.95
N ARG A 92 5.52 -9.96 -3.52
CA ARG A 92 5.77 -11.14 -4.36
C ARG A 92 4.50 -11.91 -4.73
N GLU A 93 3.55 -11.98 -3.80
CA GLU A 93 2.26 -12.65 -4.01
C GLU A 93 1.29 -11.80 -4.85
N ASN A 94 1.54 -10.47 -4.94
CA ASN A 94 0.71 -9.51 -5.68
C ASN A 94 1.59 -8.61 -6.55
N PRO A 95 2.04 -9.07 -7.74
CA PRO A 95 2.94 -8.29 -8.59
C PRO A 95 2.38 -6.91 -9.00
N ASP A 96 1.07 -6.81 -9.21
CA ASP A 96 0.40 -5.55 -9.55
C ASP A 96 0.44 -4.54 -8.40
N LEU A 97 0.33 -5.02 -7.17
CA LEU A 97 0.47 -4.21 -5.97
C LEU A 97 1.93 -3.85 -5.67
N ALA A 98 2.88 -4.71 -6.06
CA ALA A 98 4.31 -4.49 -5.82
C ALA A 98 4.78 -3.13 -6.34
N GLY A 99 4.38 -2.76 -7.56
CA GLY A 99 4.71 -1.48 -8.16
C GLY A 99 4.23 -0.27 -7.36
N LEU A 100 3.09 -0.39 -6.66
CA LEU A 100 2.57 0.66 -5.76
C LEU A 100 3.30 0.65 -4.43
N LEU A 101 3.47 -0.53 -3.82
CA LEU A 101 4.13 -0.68 -2.51
C LEU A 101 5.57 -0.18 -2.54
N TYR A 102 6.33 -0.50 -3.59
CA TYR A 102 7.75 -0.09 -3.73
C TYR A 102 7.93 1.39 -4.08
N LYS A 103 6.89 2.06 -4.59
CA LYS A 103 6.94 3.49 -4.94
C LYS A 103 6.67 4.43 -3.77
N MET A 104 6.43 3.90 -2.57
CA MET A 104 6.07 4.69 -1.40
C MET A 104 7.11 4.55 -0.29
N ASN A 105 7.37 5.64 0.40
CA ASN A 105 8.11 5.63 1.67
C ASN A 105 7.12 5.47 2.80
N TYR A 106 7.39 4.55 3.71
CA TYR A 106 6.57 4.30 4.91
C TYR A 106 7.36 4.66 6.16
N ARG A 107 6.78 5.47 7.01
CA ARG A 107 7.34 5.80 8.32
C ARG A 107 6.35 5.44 9.41
N LYS A 108 6.74 4.51 10.27
CA LYS A 108 6.00 4.19 11.49
C LYS A 108 6.60 4.97 12.67
N GLN A 109 5.74 5.60 13.44
CA GLN A 109 6.07 6.35 14.64
C GLN A 109 5.20 5.82 15.79
N SER A 110 5.82 5.21 16.79
CA SER A 110 5.11 4.77 17.99
C SER A 110 4.88 5.96 18.92
N ILE A 111 3.68 6.07 19.49
CA ILE A 111 3.30 7.10 20.45
C ILE A 111 3.28 6.49 21.85
N SER A 112 2.45 5.46 22.06
CA SER A 112 2.26 4.85 23.35
C SER A 112 2.04 3.34 23.28
N THR A 113 2.25 2.67 24.41
CA THR A 113 1.84 1.28 24.63
C THR A 113 1.27 1.19 26.02
N PHE A 114 0.05 0.68 26.15
CA PHE A 114 -0.65 0.52 27.43
C PHE A 114 -1.55 -0.70 27.40
N THR A 115 -2.04 -1.10 28.57
CA THR A 115 -2.93 -2.24 28.74
C THR A 115 -4.29 -1.77 29.26
N ILE A 116 -5.37 -2.33 28.73
CA ILE A 116 -6.73 -2.17 29.18
C ILE A 116 -7.16 -3.50 29.78
N ALA A 117 -7.60 -3.52 31.06
CA ALA A 117 -8.07 -4.73 31.74
C ALA A 117 -9.49 -5.11 31.24
N ARG A 118 -9.62 -5.41 29.97
CA ARG A 118 -10.84 -5.82 29.26
C ARG A 118 -10.49 -6.65 28.05
N GLU A 119 -11.47 -7.40 27.55
CA GLU A 119 -11.41 -8.10 26.27
C GLU A 119 -11.25 -7.10 25.10
N ILE A 120 -10.69 -7.56 23.98
CA ILE A 120 -10.42 -6.73 22.80
C ILE A 120 -11.64 -5.96 22.32
N ALA A 121 -12.83 -6.59 22.28
CA ALA A 121 -14.06 -5.93 21.84
C ALA A 121 -14.45 -4.75 22.74
N ALA A 122 -14.31 -4.90 24.04
CA ALA A 122 -14.61 -3.82 25.01
C ALA A 122 -13.54 -2.73 24.98
N ALA A 123 -12.27 -3.09 24.78
CA ALA A 123 -11.17 -2.15 24.62
C ALA A 123 -11.31 -1.35 23.31
N GLU A 124 -11.71 -2.00 22.22
CA GLU A 124 -12.02 -1.35 20.94
C GLU A 124 -13.14 -0.32 21.10
N ALA A 125 -14.27 -0.70 21.71
CA ALA A 125 -15.37 0.21 21.91
C ALA A 125 -14.95 1.45 22.73
N GLN A 126 -14.17 1.25 23.80
CA GLN A 126 -13.64 2.34 24.60
C GLN A 126 -12.71 3.27 23.79
N ILE A 127 -11.90 2.74 22.89
CA ILE A 127 -11.02 3.54 22.04
C ILE A 127 -11.86 4.34 21.04
N ARG A 128 -12.87 3.71 20.40
CA ARG A 128 -13.77 4.38 19.45
C ARG A 128 -14.49 5.56 20.10
N ASP A 129 -15.02 5.37 21.30
CA ASP A 129 -15.73 6.43 22.04
C ASP A 129 -14.85 7.63 22.36
N ASN A 130 -13.53 7.45 22.39
CA ASN A 130 -12.55 8.51 22.67
C ASN A 130 -11.99 9.18 21.42
N ILE A 131 -12.27 8.66 20.23
CA ILE A 131 -11.84 9.24 18.96
C ILE A 131 -12.90 10.23 18.51
N SER A 132 -12.51 11.48 18.23
CA SER A 132 -13.43 12.47 17.65
C SER A 132 -13.82 12.10 16.22
N ASP A 133 -14.99 12.56 15.75
CA ASP A 133 -15.47 12.27 14.39
C ASP A 133 -14.47 12.73 13.32
N ASP A 134 -13.80 13.86 13.51
CA ASP A 134 -12.77 14.37 12.58
C ASP A 134 -11.51 13.47 12.54
N GLU A 135 -11.16 12.85 13.68
CA GLU A 135 -10.02 11.93 13.77
C GLU A 135 -10.36 10.53 13.26
N GLN A 136 -11.62 10.12 13.31
CA GLN A 136 -12.07 8.81 12.88
C GLN A 136 -11.78 8.59 11.39
N SER A 137 -11.92 9.63 10.56
CA SER A 137 -11.66 9.57 9.12
C SER A 137 -10.22 9.17 8.77
N LEU A 138 -9.26 9.38 9.70
CA LEU A 138 -7.83 9.09 9.54
C LEU A 138 -7.32 8.08 10.57
N THR A 139 -8.20 7.29 11.18
CA THR A 139 -7.85 6.32 12.22
C THR A 139 -8.11 4.89 11.75
N VAL A 140 -7.21 3.98 12.12
CA VAL A 140 -7.38 2.54 11.93
C VAL A 140 -7.25 1.82 13.27
N ILE A 141 -8.15 0.85 13.54
CA ILE A 141 -8.04 -0.07 14.67
C ILE A 141 -7.87 -1.49 14.12
N ILE A 142 -6.84 -2.17 14.57
CA ILE A 142 -6.44 -3.49 14.10
C ILE A 142 -6.34 -4.44 15.28
N LYS A 143 -6.96 -5.63 15.15
CA LYS A 143 -6.67 -6.76 16.04
C LYS A 143 -5.51 -7.54 15.46
N GLY A 144 -4.42 -7.63 16.21
CA GLY A 144 -3.17 -8.26 15.80
C GLY A 144 -2.66 -9.30 16.80
N ILE A 145 -1.45 -9.81 16.55
CA ILE A 145 -0.73 -10.76 17.41
C ILE A 145 0.34 -10.01 18.20
N ASP A 146 0.43 -10.22 19.52
CA ASP A 146 1.26 -9.43 20.43
C ASP A 146 2.73 -9.32 20.02
N GLU A 147 3.40 -10.43 19.75
CA GLU A 147 4.83 -10.44 19.42
C GLU A 147 5.16 -9.83 18.04
N LEU A 148 4.26 -9.98 17.08
CA LEU A 148 4.44 -9.55 15.69
C LEU A 148 3.41 -8.48 15.29
N TRP A 149 3.04 -7.64 16.22
CA TRP A 149 1.97 -6.65 16.06
C TRP A 149 2.17 -5.71 14.87
N ASP A 150 3.41 -5.35 14.52
CA ASP A 150 3.65 -4.46 13.38
C ASP A 150 3.63 -5.19 12.02
N VAL A 151 3.66 -6.53 12.01
CA VAL A 151 3.30 -7.33 10.84
C VAL A 151 1.80 -7.16 10.52
N SER A 152 0.96 -7.00 11.54
CA SER A 152 -0.48 -6.72 11.35
C SER A 152 -0.73 -5.40 10.63
N LEU A 153 0.12 -4.39 10.82
CA LEU A 153 0.08 -3.15 10.04
C LEU A 153 0.30 -3.39 8.54
N MET A 154 1.08 -4.43 8.17
CA MET A 154 1.29 -4.76 6.74
C MET A 154 0.02 -5.27 6.07
N LYS A 155 -0.79 -6.02 6.80
CA LYS A 155 -2.12 -6.45 6.32
C LYS A 155 -3.02 -5.25 6.02
N PHE A 156 -3.03 -4.27 6.93
CA PHE A 156 -3.77 -3.03 6.73
C PHE A 156 -3.23 -2.22 5.53
N ILE A 157 -1.92 -2.00 5.44
CA ILE A 157 -1.30 -1.30 4.30
C ILE A 157 -1.65 -1.99 2.98
N GLN A 158 -1.59 -3.32 2.92
CA GLN A 158 -2.01 -4.09 1.75
C GLN A 158 -3.46 -3.81 1.37
N SER A 159 -4.40 -3.92 2.34
CA SER A 159 -5.83 -3.69 2.10
C SER A 159 -6.08 -2.27 1.59
N LEU A 160 -5.47 -1.29 2.23
CA LEU A 160 -5.61 0.12 1.90
C LEU A 160 -5.06 0.45 0.50
N MET A 161 -3.90 -0.11 0.13
CA MET A 161 -3.31 0.06 -1.19
C MET A 161 -4.16 -0.59 -2.29
N LEU A 162 -4.71 -1.77 -2.04
CA LEU A 162 -5.64 -2.41 -2.96
C LEU A 162 -6.89 -1.55 -3.19
N LYS A 163 -7.52 -1.07 -2.11
CA LYS A 163 -8.70 -0.20 -2.20
C LYS A 163 -8.41 1.10 -2.94
N SER A 164 -7.27 1.74 -2.66
CA SER A 164 -6.84 2.97 -3.32
C SER A 164 -6.53 2.75 -4.80
N ALA A 165 -5.90 1.63 -5.16
CA ALA A 165 -5.63 1.26 -6.54
C ALA A 165 -6.92 1.04 -7.32
N TYR A 166 -7.87 0.30 -6.75
CA TYR A 166 -9.17 0.08 -7.38
C TYR A 166 -9.96 1.38 -7.58
N LYS A 167 -10.00 2.26 -6.58
CA LYS A 167 -10.80 3.49 -6.62
C LYS A 167 -10.19 4.57 -7.52
N SER A 168 -8.86 4.67 -7.60
CA SER A 168 -8.17 5.71 -8.38
C SER A 168 -7.81 5.28 -9.80
N GLN A 169 -7.51 4.02 -10.03
CA GLN A 169 -7.01 3.53 -11.31
C GLN A 169 -8.08 2.84 -12.16
N LEU A 170 -9.03 2.14 -11.54
CA LEU A 170 -10.07 1.43 -12.28
C LEU A 170 -10.93 2.37 -13.14
N PRO A 171 -11.47 3.49 -12.62
CA PRO A 171 -12.21 4.46 -13.44
C PRO A 171 -11.38 5.05 -14.57
N TYR A 172 -10.09 5.28 -14.32
CA TYR A 172 -9.17 5.74 -15.37
C TYR A 172 -8.95 4.67 -16.46
N TYR A 173 -8.80 3.40 -16.06
CA TYR A 173 -8.63 2.31 -17.01
C TYR A 173 -9.90 2.06 -17.83
N GLU A 174 -11.07 2.22 -17.20
CA GLU A 174 -12.37 2.14 -17.90
C GLU A 174 -12.49 3.28 -18.92
N ASP A 175 -12.25 4.52 -18.51
CA ASP A 175 -12.33 5.71 -19.37
C ASP A 175 -11.36 5.64 -20.57
N LYS A 176 -10.17 5.06 -20.35
CA LYS A 176 -9.16 4.87 -21.39
C LYS A 176 -9.33 3.58 -22.22
N GLY A 177 -10.30 2.73 -21.88
CA GLY A 177 -10.51 1.48 -22.56
C GLY A 177 -9.39 0.44 -22.33
N TYR A 178 -8.67 0.53 -21.22
CA TYR A 178 -7.58 -0.40 -20.88
C TYR A 178 -8.06 -1.70 -20.27
N LEU A 179 -9.36 -1.81 -19.96
CA LEU A 179 -9.97 -3.03 -19.46
C LEU A 179 -10.52 -3.87 -20.61
N SER A 180 -10.29 -5.17 -20.49
CA SER A 180 -10.97 -6.19 -21.28
C SER A 180 -11.78 -7.10 -20.35
N THR A 181 -12.77 -7.80 -20.88
CA THR A 181 -13.55 -8.76 -20.12
C THR A 181 -13.04 -10.17 -20.42
N ASP A 182 -12.72 -10.96 -19.39
CA ASP A 182 -12.31 -12.34 -19.54
C ASP A 182 -13.51 -13.26 -19.87
N GLU A 183 -13.24 -14.55 -20.14
CA GLU A 183 -14.26 -15.56 -20.46
C GLU A 183 -15.27 -15.78 -19.31
N LYS A 184 -14.93 -15.33 -18.11
CA LYS A 184 -15.78 -15.44 -16.91
C LYS A 184 -16.57 -14.16 -16.61
N GLY A 185 -16.42 -13.13 -17.44
CA GLY A 185 -17.09 -11.84 -17.27
C GLY A 185 -16.41 -10.88 -16.29
N TYR A 186 -15.16 -11.17 -15.86
CA TYR A 186 -14.40 -10.26 -15.00
C TYR A 186 -13.62 -9.24 -15.83
N SER A 187 -13.59 -7.99 -15.36
CA SER A 187 -12.75 -6.96 -15.94
C SER A 187 -11.27 -7.27 -15.65
N VAL A 188 -10.48 -7.44 -16.70
CA VAL A 188 -9.04 -7.73 -16.63
C VAL A 188 -8.25 -6.74 -17.45
N VAL A 189 -7.03 -6.46 -17.01
CA VAL A 189 -6.06 -5.65 -17.76
C VAL A 189 -5.12 -6.58 -18.49
N THR A 190 -5.26 -6.67 -19.80
CA THR A 190 -4.30 -7.43 -20.63
C THR A 190 -3.00 -6.63 -20.73
N ARG A 191 -1.87 -7.25 -20.34
CA ARG A 191 -0.55 -6.61 -20.25
C ARG A 191 0.41 -7.18 -21.30
N ASN A 192 1.33 -6.32 -21.77
CA ASN A 192 2.45 -6.73 -22.62
C ASN A 192 3.60 -7.32 -21.76
N LEU A 193 4.71 -7.69 -22.41
CA LEU A 193 5.89 -8.27 -21.75
C LEU A 193 6.58 -7.32 -20.76
N GLU A 194 6.39 -6.01 -20.91
CA GLU A 194 6.93 -4.95 -20.03
C GLU A 194 6.01 -4.66 -18.84
N GLY A 195 4.87 -5.38 -18.75
CA GLY A 195 3.87 -5.21 -17.68
C GLY A 195 2.91 -4.04 -17.89
N LEU A 196 2.94 -3.39 -19.06
CA LEU A 196 2.00 -2.33 -19.41
C LEU A 196 0.70 -2.91 -19.92
N PRO A 197 -0.47 -2.27 -19.64
CA PRO A 197 -1.69 -2.54 -20.39
C PRO A 197 -1.43 -2.37 -21.90
N ILE A 198 -1.91 -3.29 -22.73
CA ILE A 198 -1.66 -3.23 -24.18
C ILE A 198 -2.11 -1.90 -24.77
N ALA A 199 -3.30 -1.43 -24.40
CA ALA A 199 -3.80 -0.14 -24.88
C ALA A 199 -2.98 1.07 -24.38
N ALA A 200 -2.37 0.98 -23.17
CA ALA A 200 -1.44 2.01 -22.69
C ALA A 200 -0.14 2.02 -23.52
N SER A 201 0.38 0.84 -23.86
CA SER A 201 1.55 0.71 -24.74
C SER A 201 1.27 1.31 -26.12
N GLU A 202 0.10 1.01 -26.71
CA GLU A 202 -0.32 1.60 -27.97
C GLU A 202 -0.46 3.13 -27.91
N GLU A 203 -0.99 3.68 -26.80
CA GLU A 203 -1.12 5.12 -26.64
C GLU A 203 0.26 5.80 -26.50
N ILE A 204 1.19 5.18 -25.75
CA ILE A 204 2.60 5.65 -25.65
C ILE A 204 3.22 5.68 -27.07
N GLU A 205 3.01 4.65 -27.90
CA GLU A 205 3.52 4.63 -29.28
C GLU A 205 2.94 5.77 -30.12
N LYS A 206 1.64 6.04 -29.99
CA LYS A 206 0.99 7.18 -30.67
C LYS A 206 1.53 8.52 -30.14
N MET A 207 1.82 8.64 -28.86
CA MET A 207 2.42 9.85 -28.29
C MET A 207 3.83 10.08 -28.84
N PHE A 208 4.67 9.04 -28.94
CA PHE A 208 5.96 9.13 -29.61
C PHE A 208 5.83 9.66 -31.05
N ALA A 209 4.89 9.11 -31.82
CA ALA A 209 4.64 9.58 -33.20
C ALA A 209 4.20 11.05 -33.25
N ARG A 210 3.31 11.49 -32.34
CA ARG A 210 2.83 12.88 -32.28
C ARG A 210 3.95 13.85 -31.85
N VAL A 211 4.81 13.46 -30.90
CA VAL A 211 5.96 14.26 -30.49
C VAL A 211 6.97 14.36 -31.64
N SER A 212 7.28 13.26 -32.31
CA SER A 212 8.18 13.25 -33.48
C SER A 212 7.67 14.11 -34.64
N SER A 213 6.34 14.22 -34.82
CA SER A 213 5.73 15.08 -35.83
C SER A 213 5.55 16.55 -35.35
N GLY A 214 5.97 16.89 -34.13
CA GLY A 214 5.82 18.23 -33.56
C GLY A 214 4.39 18.62 -33.19
N THR A 215 3.46 17.66 -33.16
CA THR A 215 2.04 17.89 -32.86
C THR A 215 1.70 17.74 -31.38
N GLU A 216 2.64 17.28 -30.55
CA GLU A 216 2.47 17.14 -29.11
C GLU A 216 3.73 17.55 -28.35
N ASP A 217 3.52 18.08 -27.11
CA ASP A 217 4.60 18.49 -26.21
C ASP A 217 5.33 17.24 -25.64
N PRO A 218 6.68 17.14 -25.82
CA PRO A 218 7.46 16.06 -25.22
C PRO A 218 7.28 15.90 -23.70
N ALA A 219 6.97 16.99 -22.99
CA ALA A 219 6.73 16.96 -21.54
C ALA A 219 5.55 16.06 -21.18
N LYS A 220 4.51 16.01 -22.02
CA LYS A 220 3.35 15.13 -21.81
C LYS A 220 3.72 13.66 -21.99
N LEU A 221 4.51 13.34 -23.01
CA LEU A 221 5.03 11.98 -23.21
C LEU A 221 5.88 11.55 -22.01
N LYS A 222 6.75 12.44 -21.52
CA LYS A 222 7.54 12.15 -20.33
C LYS A 222 6.67 11.87 -19.11
N GLN A 223 5.65 12.70 -18.86
CA GLN A 223 4.70 12.50 -17.77
C GLN A 223 3.99 11.14 -17.86
N GLU A 224 3.59 10.72 -19.06
CA GLU A 224 2.92 9.43 -19.24
C GLU A 224 3.90 8.26 -19.00
N LEU A 225 5.15 8.33 -19.50
CA LEU A 225 6.19 7.34 -19.22
C LEU A 225 6.52 7.25 -17.72
N ASP A 226 6.61 8.39 -17.03
CA ASP A 226 6.84 8.45 -15.58
C ASP A 226 5.64 7.87 -14.81
N ARG A 227 4.42 8.16 -15.27
CA ARG A 227 3.19 7.64 -14.69
C ARG A 227 3.15 6.11 -14.68
N TRP A 228 3.55 5.49 -15.77
CA TRP A 228 3.63 4.04 -15.91
C TRP A 228 4.90 3.46 -15.27
N GLY A 229 5.87 4.30 -14.90
CA GLY A 229 7.17 3.87 -14.35
C GLY A 229 8.06 3.19 -15.37
N VAL A 230 7.87 3.46 -16.64
CA VAL A 230 8.59 2.84 -17.77
C VAL A 230 9.57 3.80 -18.46
N PHE A 231 9.77 5.00 -17.92
CA PHE A 231 10.69 5.98 -18.52
C PHE A 231 12.07 5.36 -18.78
N ASN A 232 12.62 4.58 -17.87
CA ASN A 232 13.91 3.94 -18.04
C ASN A 232 13.98 2.98 -19.24
N ILE A 233 12.84 2.35 -19.60
CA ILE A 233 12.75 1.44 -20.75
C ILE A 233 12.76 2.22 -22.06
N TYR A 234 12.11 3.39 -22.07
CA TYR A 234 11.96 4.23 -23.25
C TYR A 234 12.93 5.40 -23.30
N GLN A 235 13.87 5.50 -22.35
CA GLN A 235 14.76 6.65 -22.17
C GLN A 235 15.58 6.98 -23.43
N ASP A 236 16.22 6.01 -24.03
CA ASP A 236 17.05 6.22 -25.21
C ASP A 236 16.21 6.74 -26.37
N ARG A 237 15.07 6.11 -26.63
CA ARG A 237 14.13 6.53 -27.65
C ARG A 237 13.53 7.91 -27.40
N PHE A 238 13.29 8.26 -26.12
CA PHE A 238 12.81 9.57 -25.74
C PHE A 238 13.85 10.65 -26.06
N PHE A 239 15.13 10.41 -25.76
CA PHE A 239 16.20 11.37 -26.07
C PHE A 239 16.54 11.44 -27.55
N ASP A 240 16.30 10.40 -28.32
CA ASP A 240 16.47 10.40 -29.75
C ASP A 240 15.51 11.38 -30.45
N LEU A 241 14.37 11.73 -29.83
CA LEU A 241 13.43 12.76 -30.36
C LEU A 241 14.05 14.16 -30.41
N PHE A 242 15.15 14.41 -29.72
CA PHE A 242 15.82 15.71 -29.62
C PHE A 242 17.19 15.74 -30.35
N ARG A 243 17.59 14.63 -30.96
CA ARG A 243 18.78 14.60 -31.81
C ARG A 243 18.41 15.21 -33.16
N GLU A 244 19.02 16.36 -33.44
CA GLU A 244 19.00 16.93 -34.78
C GLU A 244 19.87 16.04 -35.69
N ASP A 245 19.37 15.64 -36.85
CA ASP A 245 20.13 14.98 -37.92
C ASP A 245 21.18 15.94 -38.52
#